data_7cbf87fae639901919d16a4c3860a736
#
_entry.id   7cbf87fae639901919d16a4c3860a736
#
_cell.length_a   1.000
_cell.length_b   1.000
_cell.length_c   1.000
_cell.angle_alpha   90.00
_cell.angle_beta   90.00
_cell.angle_gamma   90.00
#
_symmetry.space_group_name_H-M   'P 1'
#
loop_
_entity.id
_entity.type
_entity.pdbx_description
1 polymer ?
#
loop_
_entity_poly.entity_id
_entity_poly.type
_entity_poly.pdbx_seq_one_letter_code
_entity_poly.pdbx_strand_id
1 'polypeptide(L)'
;INEDTNVIYKLLVGSKKTVVMDAQFYGYRKRYGSITNSGYSEKFKVVTEHMSYLENDVKRKHPDVMPYLYHFVGTHYFCLLNSILDSENFELYKSEYELYRKEFKRLVYYFIRWEKFQWKEYVIALLLILPFGEKIRRIFK
;
A
#
# COMPACT_ATOMS: atom_id res chain seq x y z
N ILE A 1 -7.93 9.13 5.86
CA ILE A 1 -7.30 8.32 4.78
C ILE A 1 -7.09 6.92 5.31
N ASN A 2 -7.62 5.90 4.60
CA ASN A 2 -7.48 4.48 4.96
C ASN A 2 -8.14 4.09 6.30
N GLU A 3 -9.07 4.89 6.81
CA GLU A 3 -9.84 4.63 8.03
C GLU A 3 -10.74 3.39 7.89
N ASP A 4 -11.24 3.14 6.69
CA ASP A 4 -12.07 2.01 6.34
C ASP A 4 -11.35 0.66 6.55
N THR A 5 -10.04 0.59 6.29
CA THR A 5 -9.24 -0.62 6.50
C THR A 5 -9.31 -1.11 7.95
N ASN A 6 -9.14 -0.21 8.91
CA ASN A 6 -9.21 -0.56 10.34
C ASN A 6 -10.63 -0.93 10.79
N VAL A 7 -11.64 -0.25 10.24
CA VAL A 7 -13.04 -0.56 10.55
C VAL A 7 -13.39 -1.94 9.99
N ILE A 8 -13.07 -2.21 8.73
CA ILE A 8 -13.34 -3.51 8.09
C ILE A 8 -12.63 -4.64 8.83
N TYR A 9 -11.35 -4.47 9.18
CA TYR A 9 -10.62 -5.47 9.95
C TYR A 9 -11.31 -5.81 11.27
N LYS A 10 -11.71 -4.81 12.06
CA LYS A 10 -12.41 -5.02 13.33
C LYS A 10 -13.75 -5.72 13.14
N LEU A 11 -14.49 -5.37 12.10
CA LEU A 11 -15.77 -6.01 11.76
C LEU A 11 -15.56 -7.48 11.39
N LEU A 12 -14.55 -7.79 10.55
CA LEU A 12 -14.24 -9.16 10.14
C LEU A 12 -13.85 -10.03 11.34
N VAL A 13 -12.94 -9.54 12.19
CA VAL A 13 -12.48 -10.28 13.39
C VAL A 13 -13.60 -10.46 14.42
N GLY A 14 -14.51 -9.49 14.55
CA GLY A 14 -15.67 -9.56 15.45
C GLY A 14 -16.85 -10.38 14.91
N SER A 15 -16.85 -10.72 13.62
CA SER A 15 -17.96 -11.41 12.97
C SER A 15 -17.87 -12.92 13.12
N LYS A 16 -19.00 -13.57 13.50
CA LYS A 16 -19.10 -15.03 13.50
C LYS A 16 -19.18 -15.62 12.08
N LYS A 17 -19.68 -14.84 11.12
CA LYS A 17 -19.84 -15.25 9.72
C LYS A 17 -19.72 -14.04 8.82
N THR A 18 -18.95 -14.16 7.74
CA THR A 18 -18.84 -13.16 6.69
C THR A 18 -19.36 -13.76 5.38
N VAL A 19 -20.15 -12.98 4.63
CA VAL A 19 -20.65 -13.35 3.31
C VAL A 19 -20.05 -12.39 2.30
N VAL A 20 -19.40 -12.93 1.28
CA VAL A 20 -18.94 -12.16 0.11
C VAL A 20 -19.95 -12.33 -1.00
N MET A 21 -20.42 -11.23 -1.57
CA MET A 21 -21.38 -11.22 -2.65
C MET A 21 -20.79 -10.55 -3.88
N ASP A 22 -21.03 -11.11 -5.05
CA ASP A 22 -20.68 -10.49 -6.34
C ASP A 22 -21.82 -9.54 -6.77
N ALA A 23 -21.98 -8.45 -6.03
CA ALA A 23 -22.99 -7.44 -6.28
C ALA A 23 -22.44 -6.04 -6.03
N GLN A 24 -22.75 -5.10 -6.91
CA GLN A 24 -22.26 -3.73 -6.86
C GLN A 24 -23.32 -2.83 -6.19
N PHE A 25 -23.18 -2.64 -4.88
CA PHE A 25 -24.09 -1.77 -4.10
C PHE A 25 -23.57 -0.36 -3.88
N TYR A 26 -22.30 -0.09 -4.25
CA TYR A 26 -21.65 1.18 -3.97
C TYR A 26 -21.03 1.78 -5.23
N GLY A 27 -21.43 3.01 -5.54
CA GLY A 27 -20.86 3.79 -6.63
C GLY A 27 -19.80 4.76 -6.14
N TYR A 28 -18.53 4.54 -6.46
CA TYR A 28 -17.44 5.45 -6.10
C TYR A 28 -17.35 6.61 -7.11
N ARG A 29 -17.68 7.83 -6.67
CA ARG A 29 -17.60 9.03 -7.52
C ARG A 29 -16.19 9.63 -7.48
N LYS A 30 -15.45 9.51 -8.56
CA LYS A 30 -14.17 10.21 -8.73
C LYS A 30 -14.42 11.70 -8.97
N ARG A 31 -13.75 12.57 -8.21
CA ARG A 31 -13.81 14.04 -8.38
C ARG A 31 -12.39 14.58 -8.55
N TYR A 32 -12.25 15.63 -9.38
CA TYR A 32 -11.02 16.40 -9.42
C TYR A 32 -10.77 17.04 -8.04
N GLY A 33 -9.52 17.03 -7.55
CA GLY A 33 -9.17 17.53 -6.22
C GLY A 33 -9.56 16.60 -5.05
N SER A 34 -9.99 15.36 -5.33
CA SER A 34 -10.16 14.34 -4.29
C SER A 34 -8.82 14.03 -3.61
N ILE A 35 -8.87 13.73 -2.31
CA ILE A 35 -7.68 13.35 -1.50
C ILE A 35 -6.89 12.21 -2.16
N THR A 36 -7.56 11.28 -2.81
CA THR A 36 -6.94 10.15 -3.52
C THR A 36 -6.18 10.56 -4.80
N ASN A 37 -6.42 11.77 -5.30
CA ASN A 37 -5.80 12.29 -6.54
C ASN A 37 -4.88 13.48 -6.28
N SER A 38 -4.61 13.84 -5.01
CA SER A 38 -3.83 15.04 -4.65
C SER A 38 -2.32 14.82 -4.53
N GLY A 39 -1.81 13.65 -4.91
CA GLY A 39 -0.41 13.28 -4.70
C GLY A 39 -0.10 12.97 -3.22
N TYR A 40 1.18 12.68 -2.94
CA TYR A 40 1.62 12.37 -1.58
C TYR A 40 1.59 13.63 -0.68
N SER A 41 1.17 13.45 0.56
CA SER A 41 1.24 14.45 1.63
C SER A 41 1.46 13.76 2.99
N GLU A 42 1.83 14.52 4.01
CA GLU A 42 2.05 13.98 5.37
C GLU A 42 0.84 13.23 5.95
N LYS A 43 -0.37 13.54 5.49
CA LYS A 43 -1.59 12.82 5.88
C LYS A 43 -1.52 11.32 5.59
N PHE A 44 -0.69 10.89 4.64
CA PHE A 44 -0.50 9.48 4.32
C PHE A 44 0.33 8.71 5.35
N LYS A 45 1.01 9.40 6.29
CA LYS A 45 1.72 8.74 7.40
C LYS A 45 0.79 7.87 8.26
N VAL A 46 -0.46 8.26 8.41
CA VAL A 46 -1.47 7.48 9.11
C VAL A 46 -1.67 6.07 8.50
N VAL A 47 -1.44 5.93 7.18
CA VAL A 47 -1.53 4.62 6.52
C VAL A 47 -0.49 3.66 7.09
N THR A 48 0.73 4.11 7.30
CA THR A 48 1.81 3.27 7.84
C THR A 48 1.59 2.90 9.30
N GLU A 49 0.99 3.79 10.09
CA GLU A 49 0.56 3.50 11.47
C GLU A 49 -0.50 2.40 11.48
N HIS A 50 -1.51 2.50 10.60
CA HIS A 50 -2.53 1.48 10.44
C HIS A 50 -1.96 0.13 10.00
N MET A 51 -1.00 0.12 9.05
CA MET A 51 -0.35 -1.11 8.61
C MET A 51 0.44 -1.76 9.75
N SER A 52 1.19 -0.97 10.52
CA SER A 52 1.93 -1.46 11.69
C SER A 52 1.00 -2.04 12.77
N TYR A 53 -0.11 -1.37 13.03
CA TYR A 53 -1.13 -1.89 13.95
C TYR A 53 -1.68 -3.25 13.48
N LEU A 54 -2.06 -3.35 12.20
CA LEU A 54 -2.59 -4.58 11.62
C LEU A 54 -1.56 -5.72 11.67
N GLU A 55 -0.29 -5.47 11.30
CA GLU A 55 0.76 -6.49 11.38
C GLU A 55 0.92 -7.02 12.79
N ASN A 56 0.93 -6.16 13.80
CA ASN A 56 1.09 -6.57 15.18
C ASN A 56 -0.11 -7.37 15.71
N ASP A 57 -1.33 -6.93 15.41
CA ASP A 57 -2.55 -7.58 15.92
C ASP A 57 -2.79 -8.92 15.21
N VAL A 58 -2.65 -8.97 13.89
CA VAL A 58 -2.81 -10.20 13.09
C VAL A 58 -1.73 -11.23 13.44
N LYS A 59 -0.47 -10.78 13.57
CA LYS A 59 0.63 -11.68 13.98
C LYS A 59 0.34 -12.38 15.32
N ARG A 60 -0.31 -11.68 16.23
CA ARG A 60 -0.66 -12.21 17.55
C ARG A 60 -1.87 -13.13 17.50
N LYS A 61 -2.91 -12.80 16.74
CA LYS A 61 -4.22 -13.47 16.77
C LYS A 61 -4.39 -14.50 15.66
N HIS A 62 -3.82 -14.23 14.49
CA HIS A 62 -4.05 -14.97 13.25
C HIS A 62 -2.76 -15.13 12.43
N PRO A 63 -1.71 -15.77 13.00
CA PRO A 63 -0.40 -15.87 12.34
C PRO A 63 -0.43 -16.62 11.01
N ASP A 64 -1.41 -17.49 10.79
CA ASP A 64 -1.64 -18.25 9.56
C ASP A 64 -2.00 -17.38 8.36
N VAL A 65 -2.60 -16.20 8.58
CA VAL A 65 -2.96 -15.27 7.50
C VAL A 65 -1.89 -14.20 7.21
N MET A 66 -0.75 -14.23 7.90
CA MET A 66 0.32 -13.24 7.71
C MET A 66 0.81 -13.11 6.26
N PRO A 67 0.95 -14.18 5.45
CA PRO A 67 1.36 -14.04 4.05
C PRO A 67 0.41 -13.15 3.23
N TYR A 68 -0.89 -13.24 3.46
CA TYR A 68 -1.91 -12.41 2.80
C TYR A 68 -1.84 -10.95 3.29
N LEU A 69 -1.63 -10.78 4.59
CA LEU A 69 -1.44 -9.44 5.15
C LEU A 69 -0.17 -8.77 4.60
N TYR A 70 0.92 -9.51 4.46
CA TYR A 70 2.16 -8.98 3.88
C TYR A 70 1.99 -8.56 2.42
N HIS A 71 1.18 -9.28 1.64
CA HIS A 71 0.79 -8.84 0.32
C HIS A 71 0.02 -7.52 0.37
N PHE A 72 -1.01 -7.44 1.20
CA PHE A 72 -1.84 -6.25 1.37
C PHE A 72 -1.01 -5.03 1.80
N VAL A 73 -0.15 -5.19 2.82
CA VAL A 73 0.74 -4.13 3.30
C VAL A 73 1.77 -3.74 2.23
N GLY A 74 2.32 -4.72 1.50
CA GLY A 74 3.22 -4.48 0.37
C GLY A 74 2.57 -3.62 -0.73
N THR A 75 1.31 -3.88 -1.06
CA THR A 75 0.54 -3.07 -2.03
C THR A 75 0.40 -1.61 -1.56
N HIS A 76 0.17 -1.39 -0.28
CA HIS A 76 0.10 -0.03 0.27
C HIS A 76 1.45 0.71 0.18
N TYR A 77 2.55 0.05 0.55
CA TYR A 77 3.89 0.66 0.39
C TYR A 77 4.25 0.90 -1.08
N PHE A 78 3.87 0.00 -1.99
CA PHE A 78 4.05 0.22 -3.43
C PHE A 78 3.32 1.49 -3.91
N CYS A 79 2.06 1.67 -3.49
CA CYS A 79 1.28 2.86 -3.83
C CYS A 79 1.89 4.14 -3.23
N LEU A 80 2.32 4.11 -1.95
CA LEU A 80 2.95 5.25 -1.29
C LEU A 80 4.25 5.66 -1.98
N LEU A 81 5.10 4.71 -2.33
CA LEU A 81 6.38 4.96 -3.03
C LEU A 81 6.14 5.60 -4.38
N ASN A 82 5.20 5.09 -5.18
CA ASN A 82 4.86 5.70 -6.47
C ASN A 82 4.28 7.10 -6.28
N SER A 83 3.41 7.31 -5.28
CA SER A 83 2.83 8.63 -4.99
C SER A 83 3.89 9.67 -4.63
N ILE A 84 4.94 9.28 -3.88
CA ILE A 84 6.08 10.17 -3.57
C ILE A 84 6.89 10.46 -4.84
N LEU A 85 7.20 9.44 -5.65
CA LEU A 85 7.97 9.62 -6.89
C LEU A 85 7.24 10.47 -7.93
N ASP A 86 5.91 10.40 -7.93
CA ASP A 86 5.07 11.18 -8.82
C ASP A 86 4.82 12.60 -8.31
N SER A 87 5.20 12.90 -7.06
CA SER A 87 5.07 14.25 -6.51
C SER A 87 6.13 15.19 -7.08
N GLU A 88 5.78 16.46 -7.20
CA GLU A 88 6.73 17.54 -7.57
C GLU A 88 7.75 17.80 -6.44
N ASN A 89 7.42 17.41 -5.22
CA ASN A 89 8.19 17.68 -4.00
C ASN A 89 8.96 16.45 -3.50
N PHE A 90 9.51 15.63 -4.39
CA PHE A 90 10.24 14.40 -4.02
C PHE A 90 11.30 14.63 -2.94
N GLU A 91 12.11 15.68 -3.07
CA GLU A 91 13.21 15.96 -2.11
C GLU A 91 12.68 16.26 -0.70
N LEU A 92 11.47 16.82 -0.59
CA LEU A 92 10.81 17.06 0.71
C LEU A 92 10.44 15.74 1.41
N TYR A 93 10.07 14.72 0.64
CA TYR A 93 9.59 13.42 1.15
C TYR A 93 10.61 12.28 1.00
N LYS A 94 11.87 12.61 0.76
CA LYS A 94 12.92 11.63 0.52
C LYS A 94 13.17 10.72 1.72
N SER A 95 13.06 11.23 2.93
CA SER A 95 13.19 10.45 4.17
C SER A 95 12.08 9.41 4.30
N GLU A 96 10.84 9.80 4.01
CA GLU A 96 9.69 8.90 3.97
C GLU A 96 9.84 7.85 2.86
N TYR A 97 10.32 8.28 1.68
CA TYR A 97 10.58 7.37 0.58
C TYR A 97 11.56 6.25 0.98
N GLU A 98 12.69 6.60 1.60
CA GLU A 98 13.69 5.59 2.03
C GLU A 98 13.13 4.67 3.14
N LEU A 99 12.35 5.21 4.07
CA LEU A 99 11.68 4.41 5.09
C LEU A 99 10.71 3.41 4.45
N TYR A 100 9.82 3.88 3.57
CA TYR A 100 8.82 3.02 2.91
C TYR A 100 9.47 2.02 1.95
N ARG A 101 10.56 2.41 1.29
CA ARG A 101 11.35 1.52 0.46
C ARG A 101 11.96 0.36 1.24
N LYS A 102 12.47 0.63 2.44
CA LYS A 102 12.97 -0.42 3.34
C LYS A 102 11.87 -1.42 3.70
N GLU A 103 10.69 -0.95 4.05
CA GLU A 103 9.54 -1.81 4.35
C GLU A 103 9.06 -2.57 3.11
N PHE A 104 8.97 -1.91 1.96
CA PHE A 104 8.59 -2.57 0.72
C PHE A 104 9.57 -3.69 0.32
N LYS A 105 10.89 -3.48 0.49
CA LYS A 105 11.90 -4.53 0.26
C LYS A 105 11.63 -5.80 1.08
N ARG A 106 11.22 -5.66 2.32
CA ARG A 106 10.85 -6.79 3.19
C ARG A 106 9.65 -7.56 2.66
N LEU A 107 8.74 -6.88 1.98
CA LEU A 107 7.42 -7.37 1.57
C LEU A 107 7.33 -7.73 0.08
N VAL A 108 8.30 -7.32 -0.74
CA VAL A 108 8.22 -7.42 -2.22
C VAL A 108 7.98 -8.86 -2.71
N TYR A 109 8.50 -9.86 -2.01
CA TYR A 109 8.24 -11.26 -2.33
C TYR A 109 6.73 -11.59 -2.27
N TYR A 110 6.06 -11.18 -1.20
CA TYR A 110 4.62 -11.41 -1.03
C TYR A 110 3.81 -10.56 -2.01
N PHE A 111 4.23 -9.32 -2.26
CA PHE A 111 3.62 -8.43 -3.24
C PHE A 111 3.60 -9.06 -4.63
N ILE A 112 4.73 -9.54 -5.13
CA ILE A 112 4.85 -10.11 -6.48
C ILE A 112 4.10 -11.45 -6.62
N ARG A 113 4.06 -12.26 -5.56
CA ARG A 113 3.52 -13.62 -5.62
C ARG A 113 2.01 -13.69 -5.84
N TRP A 114 1.27 -12.74 -5.30
CA TRP A 114 -0.19 -12.83 -5.20
C TRP A 114 -0.96 -11.96 -6.20
N GLU A 115 -0.32 -10.94 -6.75
CA GLU A 115 -0.97 -10.01 -7.66
C GLU A 115 -0.76 -10.44 -9.12
N LYS A 116 -1.84 -10.38 -9.91
CA LYS A 116 -1.77 -10.52 -11.37
C LYS A 116 -1.52 -9.14 -11.98
N PHE A 117 -0.34 -8.61 -11.77
CA PHE A 117 0.06 -7.34 -12.34
C PHE A 117 0.32 -7.43 -13.85
N GLN A 118 0.19 -6.31 -14.53
CA GLN A 118 0.82 -6.16 -15.82
C GLN A 118 2.34 -6.16 -15.66
N TRP A 119 3.08 -6.60 -16.67
CA TRP A 119 4.55 -6.69 -16.60
C TRP A 119 5.22 -5.39 -16.16
N LYS A 120 4.60 -4.22 -16.50
CA LYS A 120 5.09 -2.88 -16.10
C LYS A 120 5.17 -2.70 -14.60
N GLU A 121 4.19 -3.18 -13.86
CA GLU A 121 4.16 -3.08 -12.39
C GLU A 121 5.24 -3.94 -11.74
N TYR A 122 5.55 -5.10 -12.31
CA TYR A 122 6.70 -5.91 -11.84
C TYR A 122 8.03 -5.17 -12.04
N VAL A 123 8.22 -4.53 -13.21
CA VAL A 123 9.41 -3.72 -13.47
C VAL A 123 9.50 -2.56 -12.50
N ILE A 124 8.39 -1.85 -12.25
CA ILE A 124 8.36 -0.76 -11.28
C ILE A 124 8.69 -1.26 -9.88
N ALA A 125 8.10 -2.36 -9.43
CA ALA A 125 8.38 -2.95 -8.12
C ALA A 125 9.87 -3.29 -7.95
N LEU A 126 10.50 -3.85 -8.98
CA LEU A 126 11.93 -4.14 -8.98
C LEU A 126 12.77 -2.85 -8.94
N LEU A 127 12.43 -1.84 -9.73
CA LEU A 127 13.12 -0.55 -9.71
C LEU A 127 13.05 0.11 -8.33
N LEU A 128 11.89 0.02 -7.65
CA LEU A 128 11.71 0.61 -6.31
C LEU A 128 12.65 0.01 -5.26
N ILE A 129 13.07 -1.25 -5.40
CA ILE A 129 13.96 -1.91 -4.43
C ILE A 129 15.45 -1.81 -4.79
N LEU A 130 15.80 -1.47 -6.05
CA LEU A 130 17.18 -1.36 -6.51
C LEU A 130 17.84 -0.05 -6.04
N PRO A 131 19.16 -0.05 -5.79
CA PRO A 131 19.91 1.19 -5.61
C PRO A 131 19.71 2.08 -6.85
N PHE A 132 19.43 3.37 -6.63
CA PHE A 132 19.16 4.34 -7.71
C PHE A 132 17.91 4.06 -8.57
N GLY A 133 17.08 3.09 -8.21
CA GLY A 133 15.86 2.76 -8.95
C GLY A 133 14.89 3.95 -9.05
N GLU A 134 14.84 4.82 -8.03
CA GLU A 134 14.08 6.07 -8.05
C GLU A 134 14.50 7.02 -9.18
N LYS A 135 15.81 7.12 -9.46
CA LYS A 135 16.31 7.96 -10.56
C LYS A 135 15.84 7.41 -11.91
N ILE A 136 15.98 6.10 -12.10
CA ILE A 136 15.53 5.43 -13.32
C ILE A 136 14.01 5.60 -13.49
N ARG A 137 13.22 5.33 -12.46
CA ARG A 137 11.75 5.44 -12.52
C ARG A 137 11.28 6.86 -12.86
N ARG A 138 11.98 7.90 -12.39
CA ARG A 138 11.67 9.30 -12.67
C ARG A 138 11.99 9.73 -14.11
N ILE A 139 12.94 9.06 -14.77
CA ILE A 139 13.26 9.33 -16.19
C ILE A 139 12.16 8.79 -17.12
N PHE A 140 11.53 7.69 -16.75
CA PHE A 140 10.47 7.02 -17.53
C PHE A 140 9.03 7.43 -17.13
N LYS A 141 8.89 8.62 -16.58
CA LYS A 141 7.60 9.19 -16.18
C LYS A 141 6.74 9.72 -17.33
#